data_eadb9d96f11049a397a17533c9d98e59
#
_entry.id   eadb9d96f11049a397a17533c9d98e59
#
_cell.length_a   1.000
_cell.length_b   1.000
_cell.length_c   1.000
_cell.angle_alpha   90.00
_cell.angle_beta   90.00
_cell.angle_gamma   90.00
#
_symmetry.space_group_name_H-M   'P 1'
#
loop_
_entity.id
_entity.type
_entity.pdbx_description
1 polymer ?
#
loop_
_entity_poly.entity_id
_entity_poly.type
_entity_poly.pdbx_seq_one_letter_code
_entity_poly.pdbx_strand_id
1 'polypeptide(L)'
;MAKHPIRKFQRLTTGDDAFRAKFRSWDMTELSYVDIREYLKEKDTVLVPMASTEQHGPHLPLYTDTITAIEVAQRVSEAIGVFHTPPIWTGYSPQHMHLPGEGRGTITIKASTLNALMYDVARSLIHHGFNRIIF
;
A
#
# COMPACT_ATOMS: atom_id res chain seq x y z
N MET A 1 -28.43 -4.02 -15.68
CA MET A 1 -27.01 -3.62 -15.47
C MET A 1 -26.15 -4.85 -15.71
N ALA A 2 -25.42 -4.91 -16.81
CA ALA A 2 -24.55 -6.03 -17.14
C ALA A 2 -23.32 -5.98 -16.20
N LYS A 3 -23.10 -7.05 -15.44
CA LYS A 3 -21.86 -7.21 -14.67
C LYS A 3 -20.72 -7.35 -15.67
N HIS A 4 -19.88 -6.33 -15.78
CA HIS A 4 -18.60 -6.46 -16.49
C HIS A 4 -17.82 -7.59 -15.80
N PRO A 5 -17.41 -8.63 -16.55
CA PRO A 5 -16.54 -9.65 -15.97
C PRO A 5 -15.21 -8.96 -15.67
N ILE A 6 -14.90 -8.82 -14.39
CA ILE A 6 -13.55 -8.48 -13.95
C ILE A 6 -12.66 -9.56 -14.57
N ARG A 7 -11.82 -9.18 -15.53
CA ARG A 7 -10.83 -10.10 -16.10
C ARG A 7 -10.02 -10.63 -14.90
N LYS A 8 -10.12 -11.93 -14.66
CA LYS A 8 -9.20 -12.59 -13.73
C LYS A 8 -7.79 -12.24 -14.21
N PHE A 9 -7.06 -11.50 -13.43
CA PHE A 9 -5.65 -11.24 -13.70
C PHE A 9 -5.00 -12.61 -13.89
N GLN A 10 -4.49 -12.89 -15.10
CA GLN A 10 -3.73 -14.10 -15.31
C GLN A 10 -2.50 -14.00 -14.40
N ARG A 11 -2.42 -14.91 -13.43
CA ARG A 11 -1.23 -15.07 -12.60
C ARG A 11 -0.04 -15.12 -13.55
N LEU A 12 0.88 -14.18 -13.42
CA LEU A 12 2.21 -14.33 -13.98
C LEU A 12 2.82 -15.50 -13.21
N THR A 13 2.72 -16.70 -13.78
CA THR A 13 3.37 -17.90 -13.25
C THR A 13 4.87 -17.75 -13.44
N THR A 14 5.49 -17.01 -12.58
CA THR A 14 6.93 -17.08 -12.38
C THR A 14 7.15 -18.29 -11.49
N GLY A 15 7.78 -19.33 -11.95
CA GLY A 15 8.03 -20.66 -11.37
C GLY A 15 8.24 -20.84 -9.86
N ASP A 16 7.45 -20.19 -9.01
CA ASP A 16 7.69 -19.90 -7.60
C ASP A 16 6.51 -20.30 -6.69
N ASP A 17 5.72 -21.31 -7.12
CA ASP A 17 4.58 -21.79 -6.32
C ASP A 17 5.03 -22.33 -4.95
N ALA A 18 6.21 -22.91 -4.86
CA ALA A 18 6.78 -23.41 -3.60
C ALA A 18 7.13 -22.26 -2.64
N PHE A 19 7.67 -21.14 -3.15
CA PHE A 19 7.92 -19.95 -2.35
C PHE A 19 6.61 -19.33 -1.86
N ARG A 20 5.63 -19.21 -2.74
CA ARG A 20 4.32 -18.64 -2.42
C ARG A 20 3.57 -19.43 -1.36
N ALA A 21 3.68 -20.75 -1.38
CA ALA A 21 3.04 -21.63 -0.43
C ALA A 21 3.59 -21.50 1.00
N LYS A 22 4.72 -20.81 1.19
CA LYS A 22 5.31 -20.56 2.51
C LYS A 22 4.51 -19.52 3.31
N PHE A 23 3.77 -18.64 2.65
CA PHE A 23 3.14 -17.49 3.28
C PHE A 23 1.63 -17.55 3.14
N ARG A 24 0.93 -17.30 4.27
CA ARG A 24 -0.53 -17.29 4.35
C ARG A 24 -1.15 -16.03 3.76
N SER A 25 -0.38 -14.94 3.69
CA SER A 25 -0.80 -13.64 3.18
C SER A 25 0.37 -12.88 2.57
N TRP A 26 0.06 -11.87 1.76
CA TRP A 26 1.03 -10.89 1.26
C TRP A 26 0.92 -9.54 1.99
N ASP A 27 -0.09 -9.38 2.85
CA ASP A 27 -0.27 -8.23 3.71
C ASP A 27 0.54 -8.42 5.01
N MET A 28 1.50 -7.53 5.24
CA MET A 28 2.35 -7.57 6.43
C MET A 28 1.58 -7.41 7.74
N THR A 29 0.36 -6.89 7.71
CA THR A 29 -0.50 -6.82 8.91
C THR A 29 -0.93 -8.18 9.43
N GLU A 30 -0.89 -9.20 8.57
CA GLU A 30 -1.29 -10.58 8.88
C GLU A 30 -0.09 -11.49 9.15
N LEU A 31 1.14 -10.96 9.06
CA LEU A 31 2.39 -11.71 9.15
C LEU A 31 3.13 -11.42 10.44
N SER A 32 3.98 -12.35 10.82
CA SER A 32 4.89 -12.22 11.94
C SER A 32 6.31 -11.84 11.47
N TYR A 33 7.16 -11.44 12.40
CA TYR A 33 8.57 -11.20 12.09
C TYR A 33 9.29 -12.45 11.54
N VAL A 34 8.80 -13.65 11.87
CA VAL A 34 9.36 -14.91 11.36
C VAL A 34 9.08 -15.04 9.86
N ASP A 35 7.88 -14.69 9.42
CA ASP A 35 7.51 -14.67 8.01
C ASP A 35 8.37 -13.69 7.22
N ILE A 36 8.58 -12.48 7.77
CA ILE A 36 9.46 -11.48 7.16
C ILE A 36 10.91 -12.01 7.03
N ARG A 37 11.43 -12.62 8.08
CA ARG A 37 12.78 -13.20 8.07
C ARG A 37 12.90 -14.32 7.02
N GLU A 38 11.88 -15.14 6.85
CA GLU A 38 11.88 -16.20 5.84
C GLU A 38 11.81 -15.62 4.42
N TYR A 39 10.97 -14.59 4.22
CA TYR A 39 10.85 -13.89 2.95
C TYR A 39 12.19 -13.29 2.51
N LEU A 40 12.89 -12.61 3.41
CA LEU A 40 14.14 -11.90 3.13
C LEU A 40 15.32 -12.83 2.78
N LYS A 41 15.17 -14.16 2.92
CA LYS A 41 16.17 -15.10 2.41
C LYS A 41 16.19 -15.20 0.88
N GLU A 42 15.06 -14.87 0.24
CA GLU A 42 14.87 -15.06 -1.20
C GLU A 42 14.49 -13.77 -1.94
N LYS A 43 13.82 -12.84 -1.26
CA LYS A 43 13.34 -11.57 -1.85
C LYS A 43 13.56 -10.40 -0.89
N ASP A 44 13.80 -9.24 -1.45
CA ASP A 44 14.09 -8.00 -0.72
C ASP A 44 13.24 -6.81 -1.18
N THR A 45 12.15 -7.11 -1.91
CA THR A 45 11.21 -6.10 -2.44
C THR A 45 10.00 -5.98 -1.53
N VAL A 46 9.54 -4.75 -1.30
CA VAL A 46 8.30 -4.48 -0.57
C VAL A 46 7.54 -3.32 -1.23
N LEU A 47 6.21 -3.41 -1.23
CA LEU A 47 5.33 -2.32 -1.64
C LEU A 47 4.88 -1.53 -0.41
N VAL A 48 4.87 -0.21 -0.53
CA VAL A 48 4.35 0.70 0.50
C VAL A 48 3.20 1.48 -0.11
N PRO A 49 1.94 1.03 0.05
CA PRO A 49 0.80 1.75 -0.47
C PRO A 49 0.70 3.13 0.16
N MET A 50 0.59 4.16 -0.68
CA MET A 50 0.43 5.54 -0.23
C MET A 50 -0.87 6.13 -0.75
N ALA A 51 -1.54 6.88 0.09
CA ALA A 51 -2.84 7.44 -0.22
C ALA A 51 -3.13 8.72 0.55
N SER A 52 -4.34 9.19 0.40
CA SER A 52 -4.89 10.32 1.15
C SER A 52 -6.22 9.95 1.79
N THR A 53 -6.61 10.69 2.80
CA THR A 53 -7.99 10.77 3.28
C THR A 53 -8.50 12.14 2.95
N GLU A 54 -9.28 12.25 1.89
CA GLU A 54 -9.73 13.54 1.37
C GLU A 54 -11.15 13.49 0.80
N GLN A 55 -11.77 14.66 0.70
CA GLN A 55 -13.11 14.77 0.12
C GLN A 55 -13.09 14.50 -1.39
N HIS A 56 -14.10 13.79 -1.88
CA HIS A 56 -14.32 13.45 -3.28
C HIS A 56 -15.72 13.86 -3.76
N GLY A 57 -16.22 15.00 -3.25
CA GLY A 57 -17.59 15.41 -3.47
C GLY A 57 -18.61 14.54 -2.72
N PRO A 58 -19.92 14.67 -3.03
CA PRO A 58 -20.97 13.98 -2.28
C PRO A 58 -21.15 12.50 -2.63
N HIS A 59 -20.42 11.97 -3.59
CA HIS A 59 -20.70 10.66 -4.20
C HIS A 59 -19.66 9.57 -3.87
N LEU A 60 -18.51 9.93 -3.32
CA LEU A 60 -17.46 8.99 -2.94
C LEU A 60 -17.03 9.20 -1.47
N PRO A 61 -16.62 8.13 -0.79
CA PRO A 61 -16.16 8.22 0.59
C PRO A 61 -14.78 8.89 0.68
N LEU A 62 -14.47 9.46 1.84
CA LEU A 62 -13.18 10.10 2.14
C LEU A 62 -11.98 9.15 2.00
N TYR A 63 -12.21 7.87 2.13
CA TYR A 63 -11.20 6.81 2.12
C TYR A 63 -10.97 6.20 0.74
N THR A 64 -11.48 6.80 -0.31
CA THR A 64 -11.45 6.30 -1.69
C THR A 64 -10.02 6.00 -2.16
N ASP A 65 -9.09 6.93 -1.96
CA ASP A 65 -7.70 6.77 -2.39
C ASP A 65 -7.02 5.62 -1.64
N THR A 66 -7.28 5.54 -0.34
CA THR A 66 -6.66 4.51 0.50
C THR A 66 -7.15 3.11 0.16
N ILE A 67 -8.46 2.93 -0.08
CA ILE A 67 -9.00 1.65 -0.55
C ILE A 67 -8.39 1.28 -1.90
N THR A 68 -8.28 2.24 -2.81
CA THR A 68 -7.69 2.01 -4.13
C THR A 68 -6.22 1.60 -4.02
N ALA A 69 -5.43 2.28 -3.20
CA ALA A 69 -4.02 1.95 -2.98
C ALA A 69 -3.84 0.55 -2.37
N ILE A 70 -4.67 0.20 -1.38
CA ILE A 70 -4.67 -1.14 -0.75
C ILE A 70 -4.98 -2.21 -1.81
N GLU A 71 -6.07 -2.03 -2.56
CA GLU A 71 -6.51 -3.02 -3.56
C GLU A 71 -5.47 -3.23 -4.66
N VAL A 72 -4.84 -2.15 -5.14
CA VAL A 72 -3.76 -2.24 -6.12
C VAL A 72 -2.55 -2.98 -5.53
N ALA A 73 -2.10 -2.60 -4.32
CA ALA A 73 -0.97 -3.24 -3.67
C ALA A 73 -1.23 -4.74 -3.45
N GLN A 74 -2.41 -5.10 -2.97
CA GLN A 74 -2.80 -6.50 -2.75
C GLN A 74 -2.75 -7.30 -4.05
N ARG A 75 -3.36 -6.80 -5.13
CA ARG A 75 -3.36 -7.49 -6.43
C ARG A 75 -1.96 -7.63 -7.01
N VAL A 76 -1.12 -6.61 -6.91
CA VAL A 76 0.27 -6.68 -7.35
C VAL A 76 1.04 -7.69 -6.50
N SER A 77 0.91 -7.63 -5.19
CA SER A 77 1.53 -8.57 -4.25
C SER A 77 1.18 -10.02 -4.57
N GLU A 78 -0.11 -10.30 -4.79
CA GLU A 78 -0.59 -11.61 -5.22
C GLU A 78 -0.04 -12.03 -6.58
N ALA A 79 0.08 -11.09 -7.53
CA ALA A 79 0.56 -11.38 -8.88
C ALA A 79 2.05 -11.76 -8.92
N ILE A 80 2.89 -11.05 -8.18
CA ILE A 80 4.35 -11.19 -8.28
C ILE A 80 5.01 -11.78 -7.02
N GLY A 81 4.24 -12.07 -5.98
CA GLY A 81 4.73 -12.68 -4.73
C GLY A 81 5.67 -11.76 -3.95
N VAL A 82 5.24 -10.52 -3.69
CA VAL A 82 5.96 -9.57 -2.83
C VAL A 82 5.05 -9.12 -1.70
N PHE A 83 5.64 -8.75 -0.57
CA PHE A 83 4.87 -8.22 0.54
C PHE A 83 4.50 -6.75 0.33
N HIS A 84 3.39 -6.32 0.93
CA HIS A 84 3.06 -4.92 1.11
C HIS A 84 2.87 -4.56 2.59
N THR A 85 3.23 -3.32 2.92
CA THR A 85 3.01 -2.76 4.26
C THR A 85 1.55 -2.33 4.45
N PRO A 86 1.12 -2.00 5.69
CA PRO A 86 -0.06 -1.17 5.89
C PRO A 86 0.02 0.11 5.05
N PRO A 87 -1.12 0.68 4.63
CA PRO A 87 -1.11 1.90 3.84
C PRO A 87 -0.69 3.12 4.67
N ILE A 88 0.00 4.06 4.03
CA ILE A 88 0.08 5.44 4.51
C ILE A 88 -1.21 6.12 4.05
N TRP A 89 -2.16 6.29 4.96
CA TRP A 89 -3.53 6.70 4.67
C TRP A 89 -3.76 8.22 4.67
N THR A 90 -2.76 9.00 5.02
CA THR A 90 -2.80 10.47 5.01
C THR A 90 -1.72 11.04 4.11
N GLY A 91 -2.06 12.05 3.35
CA GLY A 91 -1.22 12.67 2.34
C GLY A 91 -1.12 14.18 2.46
N TYR A 92 -0.60 14.81 1.42
CA TYR A 92 -0.51 16.25 1.27
C TYR A 92 -1.59 16.74 0.31
N SER A 93 -2.71 17.20 0.87
CA SER A 93 -3.91 17.64 0.13
C SER A 93 -4.34 19.06 0.54
N PRO A 94 -3.45 20.06 0.43
CA PRO A 94 -3.70 21.42 0.91
C PRO A 94 -4.81 22.13 0.13
N GLN A 95 -5.10 21.68 -1.10
CA GLN A 95 -6.15 22.25 -1.96
C GLN A 95 -7.54 22.16 -1.32
N HIS A 96 -7.73 21.29 -0.35
CA HIS A 96 -8.99 21.15 0.39
C HIS A 96 -9.04 21.94 1.70
N MET A 97 -8.06 22.81 1.95
CA MET A 97 -7.90 23.54 3.22
C MET A 97 -7.89 25.06 3.06
N HIS A 98 -8.37 25.60 1.90
CA HIS A 98 -8.26 27.03 1.60
C HIS A 98 -9.21 27.90 2.43
N LEU A 99 -10.43 27.44 2.67
CA LEU A 99 -11.41 28.18 3.45
C LEU A 99 -11.93 27.34 4.63
N PRO A 100 -12.29 28.00 5.76
CA PRO A 100 -12.90 27.30 6.87
C PRO A 100 -14.15 26.52 6.45
N GLY A 101 -14.13 25.21 6.69
CA GLY A 101 -15.23 24.31 6.35
C GLY A 101 -15.21 23.74 4.92
N GLU A 102 -14.28 24.14 4.07
CA GLU A 102 -14.01 23.43 2.83
C GLU A 102 -13.33 22.08 3.09
N GLY A 103 -13.52 21.14 2.18
CA GLY A 103 -12.88 19.81 2.24
C GLY A 103 -13.14 19.05 3.53
N ARG A 104 -14.34 19.21 4.12
CA ARG A 104 -14.70 18.57 5.40
C ARG A 104 -14.40 17.09 5.37
N GLY A 105 -13.67 16.63 6.39
CA GLY A 105 -13.21 15.26 6.51
C GLY A 105 -11.84 14.99 5.88
N THR A 106 -11.29 15.92 5.10
CA THR A 106 -9.92 15.83 4.59
C THR A 106 -8.92 15.93 5.75
N ILE A 107 -7.98 15.01 5.79
CA ILE A 107 -6.86 14.99 6.74
C ILE A 107 -5.58 15.16 5.95
N THR A 108 -5.02 16.37 6.00
CA THR A 108 -3.76 16.68 5.31
C THR A 108 -2.63 16.91 6.31
N ILE A 109 -1.43 16.49 5.93
CA ILE A 109 -0.20 16.77 6.65
C ILE A 109 0.69 17.69 5.82
N LYS A 110 1.65 18.35 6.47
CA LYS A 110 2.64 19.17 5.73
C LYS A 110 3.48 18.28 4.82
N ALA A 111 3.91 18.81 3.68
CA ALA A 111 4.83 18.11 2.79
C ALA A 111 6.12 17.66 3.51
N SER A 112 6.66 18.51 4.41
CA SER A 112 7.82 18.15 5.23
C SER A 112 7.55 16.99 6.17
N THR A 113 6.35 16.88 6.73
CA THR A 113 5.94 15.76 7.59
C THR A 113 5.80 14.47 6.77
N LEU A 114 5.20 14.56 5.58
CA LEU A 114 5.09 13.42 4.68
C LEU A 114 6.48 12.91 4.27
N ASN A 115 7.39 13.81 3.88
CA ASN A 115 8.76 13.45 3.53
C ASN A 115 9.50 12.79 4.70
N ALA A 116 9.35 13.31 5.92
CA ALA A 116 9.95 12.72 7.12
C ALA A 116 9.39 11.32 7.41
N LEU A 117 8.06 11.14 7.28
CA LEU A 117 7.40 9.85 7.45
C LEU A 117 7.92 8.82 6.42
N MET A 118 7.95 9.20 5.13
CA MET A 118 8.46 8.32 4.07
C MET A 118 9.93 7.94 4.31
N TYR A 119 10.74 8.90 4.72
CA TYR A 119 12.15 8.66 5.07
C TYR A 119 12.28 7.64 6.21
N ASP A 120 11.53 7.81 7.29
CA ASP A 120 11.61 6.91 8.45
C ASP A 120 11.07 5.51 8.13
N VAL A 121 10.00 5.41 7.33
CA VAL A 121 9.48 4.12 6.83
C VAL A 121 10.53 3.43 5.97
N ALA A 122 11.09 4.12 4.98
CA ALA A 122 12.12 3.57 4.11
C ALA A 122 13.36 3.13 4.90
N ARG A 123 13.86 3.98 5.79
CA ARG A 123 15.00 3.67 6.67
C ARG A 123 14.76 2.43 7.51
N SER A 124 13.56 2.26 8.05
CA SER A 124 13.20 1.10 8.86
C SER A 124 13.18 -0.18 8.01
N LEU A 125 12.59 -0.12 6.82
CA LEU A 125 12.55 -1.25 5.90
C LEU A 125 13.96 -1.65 5.43
N ILE A 126 14.81 -0.68 5.10
CA ILE A 126 16.22 -0.90 4.74
C ILE A 126 16.98 -1.57 5.89
N HIS A 127 16.78 -1.09 7.13
CA HIS A 127 17.42 -1.67 8.31
C HIS A 127 17.08 -3.16 8.48
N HIS A 128 15.87 -3.58 8.09
CA HIS A 128 15.42 -4.96 8.16
C HIS A 128 15.79 -5.82 6.95
N GLY A 129 16.40 -5.26 5.90
CA GLY A 129 16.91 -5.99 4.76
C GLY A 129 16.11 -5.84 3.48
N PHE A 130 15.08 -5.00 3.44
CA PHE A 130 14.41 -4.64 2.19
C PHE A 130 15.28 -3.63 1.41
N ASN A 131 15.75 -4.01 0.22
CA ASN A 131 16.61 -3.14 -0.59
C ASN A 131 15.87 -2.53 -1.78
N ARG A 132 14.65 -3.01 -2.07
CA ARG A 132 13.78 -2.51 -3.12
C ARG A 132 12.43 -2.12 -2.52
N ILE A 133 12.22 -0.82 -2.35
CA ILE A 133 11.01 -0.24 -1.74
C ILE A 133 10.28 0.54 -2.82
N ILE A 134 9.02 0.17 -3.06
CA ILE A 134 8.17 0.78 -4.08
C ILE A 134 7.02 1.49 -3.34
N PHE A 135 7.01 2.81 -3.42
CA PHE A 135 5.92 3.64 -2.90
C PHE A 135 4.84 3.84 -3.96
#